data_291ed4e006cce527cd37bff7c17ceb09
#
_entry.id   291ed4e006cce527cd37bff7c17ceb09
#
_cell.length_a   1.000
_cell.length_b   1.000
_cell.length_c   1.000
_cell.angle_alpha   90.00
_cell.angle_beta   90.00
_cell.angle_gamma   90.00
#
_symmetry.space_group_name_H-M   'P 1'
#
loop_
_entity.id
_entity.type
_entity.pdbx_description
1 polymer ?
#
loop_
_entity_poly.entity_id
_entity_poly.type
_entity_poly.pdbx_seq_one_letter_code
_entity_poly.pdbx_strand_id
1 'polypeptide(L)'
;DAAPVLEEENTAVIDEVFEKEEEADSGDRVHYIDIDDIKPNPNQPRKKFNVKRLEELSQSIQDNGVIQPLVVQRKGSGYELVAGERRWRASRLAGLKKVPCLIREFDEKQNLIVTIIENMQREDLDPIEEANGLQQMIHKFGFTQEQVSESLGKSRAYIANSVRLLKLPEDVQKKVSEGKISAAHGRTLLSLEDPRKQRMLAERIEKEELSVRTVEEIVKKLKEGGKKETK
;
A
#
# COMPACT_ATOMS: atom_id res chain seq x y z
N ASP A 1 -0.04 24.71 3.44
CA ASP A 1 1.42 24.61 3.30
C ASP A 1 1.99 23.54 4.23
N ALA A 2 1.67 22.26 3.98
CA ALA A 2 2.23 21.13 4.74
C ALA A 2 2.37 19.84 3.89
N ALA A 3 2.70 19.97 2.61
CA ALA A 3 2.72 18.82 1.69
C ALA A 3 4.12 18.33 1.21
N PRO A 4 5.28 18.93 1.54
CA PRO A 4 6.56 18.38 1.08
C PRO A 4 7.23 17.36 2.02
N VAL A 5 6.87 17.32 3.29
CA VAL A 5 7.57 16.49 4.31
C VAL A 5 7.20 15.01 4.22
N LEU A 6 6.00 14.67 3.77
CA LEU A 6 5.52 13.27 3.70
C LEU A 6 6.10 12.47 2.53
N GLU A 7 6.62 13.12 1.48
CA GLU A 7 7.23 12.42 0.34
C GLU A 7 8.67 11.96 0.61
N GLU A 8 9.40 12.63 1.50
CA GLU A 8 10.78 12.26 1.86
C GLU A 8 10.81 11.13 2.90
N GLU A 9 9.87 11.13 3.87
CA GLU A 9 9.78 10.05 4.88
C GLU A 9 9.34 8.71 4.27
N ASN A 10 8.50 8.72 3.22
CA ASN A 10 8.03 7.49 2.58
C ASN A 10 9.08 6.81 1.68
N THR A 11 10.00 7.58 1.12
CA THR A 11 11.11 7.00 0.34
C THR A 11 12.09 6.28 1.29
N ALA A 12 12.32 6.83 2.48
CA ALA A 12 13.20 6.24 3.48
C ALA A 12 12.70 4.88 4.00
N VAL A 13 11.39 4.69 4.15
CA VAL A 13 10.82 3.41 4.63
C VAL A 13 10.92 2.31 3.57
N ILE A 14 10.74 2.67 2.29
CA ILE A 14 10.94 1.73 1.18
C ILE A 14 12.43 1.36 1.10
N ASP A 15 13.32 2.33 1.23
CA ASP A 15 14.77 2.12 1.22
C ASP A 15 15.21 1.27 2.44
N GLU A 16 14.65 1.49 3.63
CA GLU A 16 15.00 0.74 4.86
C GLU A 16 14.52 -0.73 4.82
N VAL A 17 13.40 -1.04 4.16
CA VAL A 17 12.95 -2.42 3.93
C VAL A 17 13.89 -3.15 2.96
N PHE A 18 14.48 -2.41 2.00
CA PHE A 18 15.45 -2.96 1.06
C PHE A 18 16.87 -2.98 1.62
N GLU A 19 17.27 -2.05 2.50
CA GLU A 19 18.62 -2.03 3.12
C GLU A 19 18.85 -3.18 4.10
N LYS A 20 17.82 -3.68 4.80
CA LYS A 20 17.99 -4.82 5.75
C LYS A 20 18.23 -6.18 5.07
N GLU A 21 18.00 -6.32 3.77
CA GLU A 21 18.35 -7.52 3.00
C GLU A 21 19.66 -7.37 2.20
N GLU A 22 20.35 -6.23 2.27
CA GLU A 22 21.56 -5.93 1.50
C GLU A 22 22.86 -6.58 2.04
N GLU A 23 22.85 -7.35 3.10
CA GLU A 23 24.05 -8.10 3.56
C GLU A 23 24.33 -9.39 2.77
N ALA A 24 23.54 -9.72 1.73
CA ALA A 24 23.79 -10.87 0.85
C ALA A 24 24.04 -10.44 -0.61
N ASP A 25 25.30 -10.16 -0.90
CA ASP A 25 26.00 -10.33 -2.15
C ASP A 25 25.31 -9.94 -3.48
N SER A 26 25.53 -8.67 -3.91
CA SER A 26 25.91 -8.32 -5.28
C SER A 26 26.15 -6.82 -5.38
N GLY A 27 27.41 -6.43 -5.58
CA GLY A 27 27.85 -5.04 -5.62
C GLY A 27 27.01 -4.17 -6.55
N ASP A 28 26.59 -3.02 -6.05
CA ASP A 28 25.89 -1.94 -6.75
C ASP A 28 26.70 -1.40 -7.93
N ARG A 29 26.78 -2.19 -9.02
CA ARG A 29 27.42 -1.76 -10.25
C ARG A 29 26.42 -0.97 -11.08
N VAL A 30 26.78 0.28 -11.38
CA VAL A 30 26.04 1.10 -12.33
C VAL A 30 26.29 0.56 -13.74
N HIS A 31 25.20 0.20 -14.42
CA HIS A 31 25.20 -0.26 -15.78
C HIS A 31 24.64 0.83 -16.70
N TYR A 32 25.33 1.08 -17.83
CA TYR A 32 24.79 1.99 -18.84
C TYR A 32 23.91 1.20 -19.82
N ILE A 33 22.60 1.36 -19.69
CA ILE A 33 21.59 0.64 -20.48
C ILE A 33 21.05 1.57 -21.57
N ASP A 34 20.76 0.99 -22.75
CA ASP A 34 20.12 1.73 -23.83
C ASP A 34 18.71 2.17 -23.38
N ILE A 35 18.40 3.45 -23.59
CA ILE A 35 17.15 4.03 -23.07
C ILE A 35 15.90 3.43 -23.73
N ASP A 36 16.05 2.91 -24.95
CA ASP A 36 14.96 2.29 -25.69
C ASP A 36 14.68 0.84 -25.22
N ASP A 37 15.65 0.20 -24.54
CA ASP A 37 15.47 -1.10 -23.91
C ASP A 37 14.71 -1.02 -22.57
N ILE A 38 14.53 0.21 -22.03
CA ILE A 38 13.85 0.45 -20.76
C ILE A 38 12.39 0.82 -21.03
N LYS A 39 11.46 0.00 -20.54
CA LYS A 39 10.01 0.26 -20.62
C LYS A 39 9.51 0.83 -19.29
N PRO A 40 8.65 1.87 -19.32
CA PRO A 40 8.01 2.35 -18.10
C PRO A 40 7.06 1.30 -17.53
N ASN A 41 6.93 1.26 -16.20
CA ASN A 41 5.97 0.39 -15.55
C ASN A 41 4.53 0.91 -15.82
N PRO A 42 3.63 0.11 -16.44
CA PRO A 42 2.27 0.52 -16.75
C PRO A 42 1.42 0.84 -15.52
N ASN A 43 1.80 0.34 -14.36
CA ASN A 43 1.09 0.51 -13.08
C ASN A 43 1.54 1.75 -12.30
N GLN A 44 2.40 2.60 -12.85
CA GLN A 44 2.85 3.83 -12.18
C GLN A 44 1.68 4.81 -11.93
N PRO A 45 1.43 5.25 -10.70
CA PRO A 45 0.27 6.08 -10.34
C PRO A 45 0.35 7.50 -10.88
N ARG A 46 1.56 8.02 -11.12
CA ARG A 46 1.78 9.40 -11.53
C ARG A 46 1.64 9.59 -13.04
N LYS A 47 0.40 9.82 -13.51
CA LYS A 47 0.10 10.07 -14.93
C LYS A 47 0.24 11.54 -15.36
N LYS A 48 0.26 12.49 -14.43
CA LYS A 48 0.37 13.92 -14.74
C LYS A 48 1.75 14.45 -14.32
N PHE A 49 2.56 14.80 -15.30
CA PHE A 49 3.88 15.44 -15.08
C PHE A 49 3.79 16.91 -15.47
N ASN A 50 4.36 17.77 -14.64
CA ASN A 50 4.50 19.18 -14.98
C ASN A 50 5.57 19.31 -16.07
N VAL A 51 5.14 19.68 -17.29
CA VAL A 51 5.99 19.76 -18.49
C VAL A 51 7.19 20.68 -18.25
N LYS A 52 6.98 21.86 -17.65
CA LYS A 52 8.03 22.84 -17.39
C LYS A 52 9.13 22.29 -16.48
N ARG A 53 8.75 21.59 -15.39
CA ARG A 53 9.72 20.94 -14.49
C ARG A 53 10.45 19.76 -15.15
N LEU A 54 9.85 19.13 -16.15
CA LEU A 54 10.49 18.07 -16.90
C LEU A 54 11.51 18.60 -17.89
N GLU A 55 11.23 19.75 -18.52
CA GLU A 55 12.15 20.47 -19.40
C GLU A 55 13.37 21.00 -18.63
N GLU A 56 13.16 21.57 -17.44
CA GLU A 56 14.25 22.02 -16.56
C GLU A 56 15.17 20.84 -16.18
N LEU A 57 14.59 19.69 -15.83
CA LEU A 57 15.36 18.48 -15.53
C LEU A 57 16.08 17.94 -16.77
N SER A 58 15.46 18.00 -17.94
CA SER A 58 16.07 17.59 -19.21
C SER A 58 17.30 18.43 -19.52
N GLN A 59 17.22 19.76 -19.34
CA GLN A 59 18.36 20.66 -19.52
C GLN A 59 19.50 20.33 -18.54
N SER A 60 19.18 20.13 -17.26
CA SER A 60 20.17 19.72 -16.26
C SER A 60 20.86 18.40 -16.62
N ILE A 61 20.09 17.43 -17.18
CA ILE A 61 20.63 16.13 -17.61
C ILE A 61 21.52 16.28 -18.87
N GLN A 62 21.23 17.22 -19.76
CA GLN A 62 22.09 17.52 -20.90
C GLN A 62 23.45 18.09 -20.45
N ASP A 63 23.43 18.95 -19.43
CA ASP A 63 24.62 19.65 -18.96
C ASP A 63 25.50 18.78 -18.06
N ASN A 64 24.89 17.95 -17.19
CA ASN A 64 25.59 17.25 -16.11
C ASN A 64 25.47 15.71 -16.20
N GLY A 65 24.69 15.18 -17.15
CA GLY A 65 24.33 13.76 -17.17
C GLY A 65 23.30 13.40 -16.10
N VAL A 66 22.99 12.10 -16.02
CA VAL A 66 22.12 11.56 -14.98
C VAL A 66 22.97 11.27 -13.74
N ILE A 67 22.90 12.15 -12.73
CA ILE A 67 23.71 12.04 -11.51
C ILE A 67 23.27 10.83 -10.66
N GLN A 68 21.97 10.68 -10.45
CA GLN A 68 21.41 9.56 -9.70
C GLN A 68 20.91 8.48 -10.66
N PRO A 69 21.45 7.25 -10.62
CA PRO A 69 21.04 6.16 -11.51
C PRO A 69 19.54 5.85 -11.43
N LEU A 70 18.99 5.33 -12.52
CA LEU A 70 17.65 4.73 -12.54
C LEU A 70 17.70 3.34 -11.91
N VAL A 71 16.59 2.89 -11.35
CA VAL A 71 16.46 1.51 -10.90
C VAL A 71 15.61 0.75 -11.91
N VAL A 72 16.14 -0.34 -12.43
CA VAL A 72 15.48 -1.18 -13.43
C VAL A 72 15.54 -2.66 -13.03
N GLN A 73 14.56 -3.44 -13.49
CA GLN A 73 14.57 -4.89 -13.37
C GLN A 73 14.62 -5.55 -14.75
N ARG A 74 15.19 -6.73 -14.84
CA ARG A 74 15.14 -7.51 -16.07
C ARG A 74 13.73 -8.01 -16.35
N LYS A 75 13.25 -7.82 -17.60
CA LYS A 75 11.93 -8.32 -18.02
C LYS A 75 11.99 -8.80 -19.47
N GLY A 76 11.99 -10.10 -19.65
CA GLY A 76 12.19 -10.70 -20.97
C GLY A 76 13.56 -10.35 -21.54
N SER A 77 13.60 -9.78 -22.75
CA SER A 77 14.83 -9.34 -23.42
C SER A 77 15.25 -7.90 -23.11
N GLY A 78 14.50 -7.17 -22.28
CA GLY A 78 14.76 -5.78 -21.94
C GLY A 78 14.68 -5.53 -20.44
N TYR A 79 14.38 -4.26 -20.10
CA TYR A 79 14.30 -3.80 -18.72
C TYR A 79 12.98 -3.08 -18.47
N GLU A 80 12.44 -3.24 -17.29
CA GLU A 80 11.29 -2.46 -16.79
C GLU A 80 11.77 -1.48 -15.73
N LEU A 81 11.30 -0.24 -15.84
CA LEU A 81 11.67 0.82 -14.91
C LEU A 81 10.94 0.62 -13.57
N VAL A 82 11.69 0.49 -12.49
CA VAL A 82 11.17 0.37 -11.12
C VAL A 82 11.11 1.74 -10.47
N ALA A 83 12.20 2.53 -10.54
CA ALA A 83 12.22 3.89 -10.00
C ALA A 83 12.98 4.84 -10.94
N GLY A 84 12.60 6.13 -10.89
CA GLY A 84 13.25 7.17 -11.69
C GLY A 84 12.50 7.61 -12.95
N GLU A 85 11.17 7.44 -13.02
CA GLU A 85 10.32 7.80 -14.19
C GLU A 85 10.58 9.22 -14.70
N ARG A 86 10.69 10.21 -13.80
CA ARG A 86 10.99 11.60 -14.21
C ARG A 86 12.35 11.71 -14.87
N ARG A 87 13.37 11.04 -14.32
CA ARG A 87 14.74 11.03 -14.88
C ARG A 87 14.77 10.31 -16.24
N TRP A 88 14.09 9.20 -16.36
CA TRP A 88 13.95 8.46 -17.62
C TRP A 88 13.31 9.32 -18.71
N ARG A 89 12.17 9.99 -18.43
CA ARG A 89 11.50 10.88 -19.38
C ARG A 89 12.35 12.09 -19.74
N ALA A 90 12.97 12.70 -18.76
CA ALA A 90 13.88 13.84 -18.98
C ALA A 90 15.12 13.43 -19.80
N SER A 91 15.68 12.25 -19.58
CA SER A 91 16.79 11.69 -20.37
C SER A 91 16.39 11.43 -21.82
N ARG A 92 15.16 10.96 -22.07
CA ARG A 92 14.64 10.83 -23.44
C ARG A 92 14.48 12.20 -24.12
N LEU A 93 13.96 13.19 -23.41
CA LEU A 93 13.87 14.58 -23.92
C LEU A 93 15.25 15.18 -24.18
N ALA A 94 16.23 14.87 -23.35
CA ALA A 94 17.62 15.30 -23.49
C ALA A 94 18.35 14.58 -24.66
N GLY A 95 17.73 13.56 -25.28
CA GLY A 95 18.32 12.82 -26.40
C GLY A 95 19.42 11.85 -26.00
N LEU A 96 19.50 11.43 -24.74
CA LEU A 96 20.48 10.45 -24.28
C LEU A 96 20.16 9.08 -24.88
N LYS A 97 21.20 8.41 -25.41
CA LYS A 97 21.07 7.02 -25.91
C LYS A 97 21.19 6.01 -24.79
N LYS A 98 22.04 6.27 -23.80
CA LYS A 98 22.25 5.39 -22.64
C LYS A 98 22.11 6.14 -21.35
N VAL A 99 21.59 5.47 -20.33
CA VAL A 99 21.39 6.03 -18.99
C VAL A 99 21.99 5.10 -17.94
N PRO A 100 22.57 5.69 -16.85
CA PRO A 100 23.08 4.88 -15.76
C PRO A 100 21.91 4.25 -15.00
N CYS A 101 22.00 2.93 -14.79
CA CYS A 101 20.97 2.11 -14.15
C CYS A 101 21.59 1.19 -13.10
N LEU A 102 20.89 1.01 -12.02
CA LEU A 102 21.09 -0.11 -11.10
C LEU A 102 20.12 -1.22 -11.52
N ILE A 103 20.67 -2.39 -11.85
CA ILE A 103 19.84 -3.56 -12.18
C ILE A 103 19.53 -4.26 -10.85
N ARG A 104 18.25 -4.27 -10.48
CA ARG A 104 17.76 -5.04 -9.33
C ARG A 104 16.96 -6.22 -9.86
N GLU A 105 17.29 -7.40 -9.39
CA GLU A 105 16.47 -8.60 -9.60
C GLU A 105 15.46 -8.66 -8.46
N PHE A 106 14.31 -8.06 -8.67
CA PHE A 106 13.20 -8.21 -7.72
C PHE A 106 12.56 -9.59 -7.94
N ASP A 107 12.49 -10.37 -6.92
CA ASP A 107 11.63 -11.55 -6.88
C ASP A 107 10.17 -11.08 -7.12
N GLU A 108 9.36 -11.90 -7.82
CA GLU A 108 7.92 -11.61 -8.02
C GLU A 108 7.23 -11.24 -6.70
N LYS A 109 7.70 -11.80 -5.61
CA LYS A 109 7.25 -11.52 -4.25
C LYS A 109 7.51 -10.06 -3.85
N GLN A 110 8.72 -9.54 -4.09
CA GLN A 110 9.10 -8.16 -3.75
C GLN A 110 8.33 -7.13 -4.59
N ASN A 111 8.18 -7.37 -5.90
CA ASN A 111 7.37 -6.51 -6.78
C ASN A 111 5.91 -6.41 -6.34
N LEU A 112 5.35 -7.53 -5.90
CA LEU A 112 3.96 -7.57 -5.44
C LEU A 112 3.80 -6.87 -4.10
N ILE A 113 4.80 -6.95 -3.21
CA ILE A 113 4.83 -6.22 -1.92
C ILE A 113 4.83 -4.70 -2.18
N VAL A 114 5.73 -4.22 -3.04
CA VAL A 114 5.79 -2.79 -3.42
C VAL A 114 4.43 -2.31 -3.96
N THR A 115 3.80 -3.12 -4.83
CA THR A 115 2.48 -2.80 -5.39
C THR A 115 1.39 -2.74 -4.31
N ILE A 116 1.43 -3.63 -3.33
CA ILE A 116 0.47 -3.64 -2.21
C ILE A 116 0.68 -2.41 -1.33
N ILE A 117 1.93 -2.09 -0.97
CA ILE A 117 2.26 -0.91 -0.15
C ILE A 117 1.81 0.38 -0.86
N GLU A 118 2.12 0.51 -2.16
CA GLU A 118 1.70 1.65 -2.97
C GLU A 118 0.17 1.80 -3.00
N ASN A 119 -0.56 0.70 -3.23
CA ASN A 119 -2.01 0.72 -3.19
C ASN A 119 -2.57 1.10 -1.82
N MET A 120 -1.91 0.68 -0.73
CA MET A 120 -2.32 0.99 0.64
C MET A 120 -2.05 2.43 1.06
N GLN A 121 -1.20 3.17 0.33
CA GLN A 121 -0.91 4.59 0.56
C GLN A 121 -1.90 5.53 -0.16
N ARG A 122 -2.92 4.99 -0.85
CA ARG A 122 -3.96 5.82 -1.48
C ARG A 122 -4.87 6.42 -0.41
N GLU A 123 -5.15 7.73 -0.52
CA GLU A 123 -5.96 8.50 0.46
C GLU A 123 -7.43 8.05 0.55
N ASP A 124 -7.92 7.30 -0.45
CA ASP A 124 -9.31 6.90 -0.62
C ASP A 124 -9.51 5.37 -0.55
N LEU A 125 -8.63 4.67 0.17
CA LEU A 125 -8.71 3.23 0.28
C LEU A 125 -9.91 2.79 1.14
N ASP A 126 -10.70 1.86 0.60
CA ASP A 126 -11.77 1.18 1.31
C ASP A 126 -11.20 0.34 2.48
N PRO A 127 -11.82 0.41 3.69
CA PRO A 127 -11.34 -0.35 4.86
C PRO A 127 -11.24 -1.87 4.65
N ILE A 128 -12.04 -2.45 3.76
CA ILE A 128 -11.99 -3.89 3.44
C ILE A 128 -10.87 -4.18 2.45
N GLU A 129 -10.62 -3.28 1.48
CA GLU A 129 -9.45 -3.38 0.59
C GLU A 129 -8.15 -3.28 1.37
N GLU A 130 -8.05 -2.33 2.30
CA GLU A 130 -6.91 -2.20 3.21
C GLU A 130 -6.70 -3.49 4.02
N ALA A 131 -7.76 -4.03 4.62
CA ALA A 131 -7.70 -5.27 5.39
C ALA A 131 -7.21 -6.47 4.54
N ASN A 132 -7.65 -6.55 3.28
CA ASN A 132 -7.19 -7.59 2.34
C ASN A 132 -5.71 -7.44 2.00
N GLY A 133 -5.23 -6.21 1.75
CA GLY A 133 -3.82 -5.93 1.51
C GLY A 133 -2.95 -6.35 2.70
N LEU A 134 -3.34 -5.94 3.91
CA LEU A 134 -2.68 -6.33 5.16
C LEU A 134 -2.66 -7.85 5.37
N GLN A 135 -3.77 -8.52 5.09
CA GLN A 135 -3.86 -9.98 5.18
C GLN A 135 -2.93 -10.67 4.18
N GLN A 136 -2.82 -10.17 2.96
CA GLN A 136 -1.89 -10.70 1.95
C GLN A 136 -0.44 -10.56 2.41
N MET A 137 -0.04 -9.41 2.96
CA MET A 137 1.30 -9.22 3.50
C MET A 137 1.63 -10.25 4.57
N ILE A 138 0.71 -10.48 5.50
CA ILE A 138 0.92 -11.41 6.62
C ILE A 138 0.90 -12.87 6.15
N HIS A 139 -0.15 -13.31 5.44
CA HIS A 139 -0.37 -14.73 5.16
C HIS A 139 0.31 -15.23 3.89
N LYS A 140 0.40 -14.40 2.85
CA LYS A 140 0.98 -14.80 1.57
C LYS A 140 2.49 -14.55 1.53
N PHE A 141 2.94 -13.45 2.14
CA PHE A 141 4.35 -13.04 2.08
C PHE A 141 5.12 -13.32 3.37
N GLY A 142 4.43 -13.75 4.44
CA GLY A 142 5.06 -14.18 5.69
C GLY A 142 5.55 -13.04 6.58
N PHE A 143 5.06 -11.81 6.36
CA PHE A 143 5.38 -10.70 7.25
C PHE A 143 4.74 -10.87 8.63
N THR A 144 5.46 -10.49 9.66
CA THR A 144 4.86 -10.34 10.99
C THR A 144 4.02 -9.06 11.05
N GLN A 145 3.03 -9.01 11.95
CA GLN A 145 2.26 -7.77 12.16
C GLN A 145 3.14 -6.60 12.60
N GLU A 146 4.30 -6.88 13.20
CA GLU A 146 5.29 -5.89 13.59
C GLU A 146 5.95 -5.25 12.36
N GLN A 147 6.48 -6.08 11.47
CA GLN A 147 7.08 -5.62 10.21
C GLN A 147 6.10 -4.81 9.36
N VAL A 148 4.83 -5.26 9.27
CA VAL A 148 3.79 -4.49 8.56
C VAL A 148 3.49 -3.16 9.27
N SER A 149 3.47 -3.14 10.59
CA SER A 149 3.28 -1.95 11.43
C SER A 149 4.37 -0.90 11.18
N GLU A 150 5.62 -1.32 11.17
CA GLU A 150 6.80 -0.48 10.89
C GLU A 150 6.76 0.05 9.45
N SER A 151 6.55 -0.84 8.46
CA SER A 151 6.52 -0.47 7.04
C SER A 151 5.44 0.56 6.68
N LEU A 152 4.33 0.58 7.41
CA LEU A 152 3.19 1.46 7.12
C LEU A 152 3.06 2.64 8.10
N GLY A 153 3.95 2.74 9.10
CA GLY A 153 3.84 3.77 10.15
C GLY A 153 2.54 3.68 10.96
N LYS A 154 1.91 2.48 11.05
CA LYS A 154 0.66 2.25 11.78
C LYS A 154 0.91 1.40 13.02
N SER A 155 0.08 1.54 14.07
CA SER A 155 0.23 0.69 15.26
C SER A 155 -0.13 -0.77 14.98
N ARG A 156 0.50 -1.73 15.68
CA ARG A 156 0.13 -3.16 15.60
C ARG A 156 -1.35 -3.39 15.91
N ALA A 157 -1.92 -2.63 16.85
CA ALA A 157 -3.34 -2.69 17.17
C ALA A 157 -4.21 -2.27 15.96
N TYR A 158 -3.77 -1.26 15.21
CA TYR A 158 -4.42 -0.85 13.98
C TYR A 158 -4.43 -2.00 12.96
N ILE A 159 -3.25 -2.59 12.67
CA ILE A 159 -3.11 -3.71 11.73
C ILE A 159 -4.02 -4.89 12.12
N ALA A 160 -3.94 -5.30 13.40
CA ALA A 160 -4.76 -6.40 13.91
C ALA A 160 -6.27 -6.12 13.78
N ASN A 161 -6.70 -4.88 14.09
CA ASN A 161 -8.11 -4.48 14.02
C ASN A 161 -8.62 -4.37 12.58
N SER A 162 -7.78 -3.92 11.64
CA SER A 162 -8.12 -3.88 10.21
C SER A 162 -8.30 -5.30 9.66
N VAL A 163 -7.34 -6.18 9.85
CA VAL A 163 -7.42 -7.58 9.39
C VAL A 163 -8.62 -8.33 10.00
N ARG A 164 -9.00 -8.00 11.25
CA ARG A 164 -10.18 -8.62 11.88
C ARG A 164 -11.49 -8.30 11.16
N LEU A 165 -11.60 -7.18 10.42
CA LEU A 165 -12.81 -6.86 9.66
C LEU A 165 -13.18 -7.94 8.64
N LEU A 166 -12.19 -8.68 8.11
CA LEU A 166 -12.40 -9.78 7.18
C LEU A 166 -13.08 -11.02 7.82
N LYS A 167 -13.22 -11.04 9.15
CA LYS A 167 -13.98 -12.08 9.86
C LYS A 167 -15.49 -11.80 9.90
N LEU A 168 -15.92 -10.61 9.49
CA LEU A 168 -17.34 -10.29 9.34
C LEU A 168 -17.95 -11.09 8.20
N PRO A 169 -19.25 -11.37 8.21
CA PRO A 169 -19.98 -11.90 7.06
C PRO A 169 -19.79 -11.01 5.83
N GLU A 170 -19.72 -11.59 4.64
CA GLU A 170 -19.44 -10.88 3.38
C GLU A 170 -20.42 -9.72 3.11
N ASP A 171 -21.69 -9.91 3.42
CA ASP A 171 -22.73 -8.88 3.30
C ASP A 171 -22.49 -7.69 4.24
N VAL A 172 -21.94 -7.95 5.43
CA VAL A 172 -21.56 -6.90 6.39
C VAL A 172 -20.27 -6.22 5.95
N GLN A 173 -19.27 -6.97 5.45
CA GLN A 173 -18.06 -6.40 4.85
C GLN A 173 -18.41 -5.44 3.70
N LYS A 174 -19.34 -5.85 2.83
CA LYS A 174 -19.82 -5.00 1.73
C LYS A 174 -20.41 -3.68 2.22
N LYS A 175 -21.18 -3.69 3.32
CA LYS A 175 -21.71 -2.45 3.92
C LYS A 175 -20.61 -1.53 4.46
N VAL A 176 -19.50 -2.11 5.00
CA VAL A 176 -18.33 -1.34 5.43
C VAL A 176 -17.62 -0.74 4.23
N SER A 177 -17.41 -1.51 3.18
CA SER A 177 -16.77 -1.12 1.92
C SER A 177 -17.53 0.02 1.23
N GLU A 178 -18.85 -0.08 1.17
CA GLU A 178 -19.73 0.95 0.60
C GLU A 178 -19.91 2.19 1.50
N GLY A 179 -19.26 2.22 2.67
CA GLY A 179 -19.39 3.33 3.63
C GLY A 179 -20.75 3.44 4.33
N LYS A 180 -21.65 2.46 4.16
CA LYS A 180 -22.97 2.43 4.81
C LYS A 180 -22.87 2.28 6.33
N ILE A 181 -21.84 1.57 6.78
CA ILE A 181 -21.45 1.48 8.18
C ILE A 181 -19.94 1.70 8.29
N SER A 182 -19.47 2.32 9.36
CA SER A 182 -18.05 2.61 9.53
C SER A 182 -17.24 1.36 9.92
N ALA A 183 -15.92 1.39 9.68
CA ALA A 183 -15.00 0.35 10.18
C ALA A 183 -15.07 0.19 11.72
N ALA A 184 -15.38 1.26 12.46
CA ALA A 184 -15.59 1.20 13.90
C ALA A 184 -16.83 0.39 14.26
N HIS A 185 -17.94 0.56 13.53
CA HIS A 185 -19.12 -0.30 13.66
C HIS A 185 -18.77 -1.77 13.38
N GLY A 186 -18.03 -2.02 12.30
CA GLY A 186 -17.57 -3.38 11.96
C GLY A 186 -16.78 -4.03 13.11
N ARG A 187 -15.84 -3.29 13.72
CA ARG A 187 -15.07 -3.79 14.87
C ARG A 187 -15.96 -4.11 16.08
N THR A 188 -16.97 -3.30 16.35
CA THR A 188 -17.92 -3.53 17.44
C THR A 188 -18.78 -4.77 17.19
N LEU A 189 -19.23 -4.97 15.93
CA LEU A 189 -19.99 -6.16 15.52
C LEU A 189 -19.20 -7.47 15.69
N LEU A 190 -17.89 -7.45 15.50
CA LEU A 190 -17.02 -8.63 15.74
C LEU A 190 -16.99 -9.11 17.19
N SER A 191 -17.52 -8.31 18.10
CA SER A 191 -17.71 -8.75 19.49
C SER A 191 -18.89 -9.71 19.68
N LEU A 192 -19.77 -9.84 18.70
CA LEU A 192 -20.83 -10.85 18.66
C LEU A 192 -20.29 -12.10 17.96
N GLU A 193 -20.48 -13.28 18.58
CA GLU A 193 -20.03 -14.56 18.00
C GLU A 193 -20.96 -15.06 16.90
N ASP A 194 -22.25 -14.71 16.98
CA ASP A 194 -23.29 -15.16 16.05
C ASP A 194 -23.35 -14.26 14.79
N PRO A 195 -23.03 -14.81 13.58
CA PRO A 195 -23.10 -14.07 12.34
C PRO A 195 -24.50 -13.51 12.02
N ARG A 196 -25.57 -14.17 12.49
CA ARG A 196 -26.94 -13.70 12.28
C ARG A 196 -27.19 -12.41 13.07
N LYS A 197 -26.71 -12.36 14.32
CA LYS A 197 -26.81 -11.14 15.14
C LYS A 197 -25.97 -10.01 14.56
N GLN A 198 -24.80 -10.32 13.99
CA GLN A 198 -23.96 -9.34 13.30
C GLN A 198 -24.72 -8.71 12.12
N ARG A 199 -25.36 -9.52 11.26
CA ARG A 199 -26.16 -9.05 10.11
C ARG A 199 -27.34 -8.18 10.55
N MET A 200 -28.14 -8.68 11.50
CA MET A 200 -29.30 -7.94 12.01
C MET A 200 -28.91 -6.59 12.57
N LEU A 201 -27.82 -6.52 13.35
CA LEU A 201 -27.38 -5.27 13.94
C LEU A 201 -26.76 -4.34 12.88
N ALA A 202 -26.03 -4.87 11.87
CA ALA A 202 -25.52 -4.10 10.75
C ALA A 202 -26.67 -3.44 9.94
N GLU A 203 -27.77 -4.14 9.71
CA GLU A 203 -28.96 -3.55 9.07
C GLU A 203 -29.61 -2.43 9.89
N ARG A 204 -29.65 -2.62 11.21
CA ARG A 204 -30.16 -1.56 12.10
C ARG A 204 -29.27 -0.34 12.13
N ILE A 205 -27.94 -0.53 12.14
CA ILE A 205 -26.97 0.57 12.07
C ILE A 205 -27.20 1.43 10.83
N GLU A 206 -27.38 0.77 9.66
CA GLU A 206 -27.61 1.45 8.39
C GLU A 206 -28.98 2.19 8.36
N LYS A 207 -30.05 1.54 8.85
CA LYS A 207 -31.40 2.10 8.79
C LYS A 207 -31.65 3.22 9.82
N GLU A 208 -31.11 3.05 11.01
CA GLU A 208 -31.36 3.93 12.16
C GLU A 208 -30.20 4.94 12.37
N GLU A 209 -29.16 4.92 11.50
CA GLU A 209 -27.96 5.75 11.60
C GLU A 209 -27.35 5.75 13.00
N LEU A 210 -27.26 4.56 13.62
CA LEU A 210 -26.81 4.43 15.01
C LEU A 210 -25.33 4.86 15.16
N SER A 211 -25.04 5.55 16.25
CA SER A 211 -23.66 5.87 16.61
C SER A 211 -22.90 4.62 17.09
N VAL A 212 -21.57 4.61 16.95
CA VAL A 212 -20.71 3.52 17.46
C VAL A 212 -20.97 3.23 18.93
N ARG A 213 -21.11 4.29 19.75
CA ARG A 213 -21.40 4.18 21.19
C ARG A 213 -22.72 3.48 21.46
N THR A 214 -23.77 3.83 20.72
CA THR A 214 -25.09 3.18 20.84
C THR A 214 -24.99 1.68 20.50
N VAL A 215 -24.23 1.35 19.45
CA VAL A 215 -23.99 -0.05 19.03
C VAL A 215 -23.21 -0.82 20.11
N GLU A 216 -22.21 -0.22 20.74
CA GLU A 216 -21.48 -0.82 21.86
C GLU A 216 -22.40 -1.17 23.03
N GLU A 217 -23.34 -0.27 23.39
CA GLU A 217 -24.32 -0.52 24.44
C GLU A 217 -25.28 -1.67 24.08
N ILE A 218 -25.74 -1.72 22.82
CA ILE A 218 -26.59 -2.82 22.33
C ILE A 218 -25.84 -4.15 22.40
N VAL A 219 -24.60 -4.20 21.91
CA VAL A 219 -23.75 -5.39 21.94
C VAL A 219 -23.52 -5.88 23.36
N LYS A 220 -23.26 -4.94 24.30
CA LYS A 220 -23.12 -5.28 25.73
C LYS A 220 -24.37 -5.96 26.29
N LYS A 221 -25.55 -5.39 26.04
CA LYS A 221 -26.84 -5.96 26.48
C LYS A 221 -27.09 -7.34 25.89
N LEU A 222 -26.78 -7.55 24.60
CA LEU A 222 -26.93 -8.85 23.92
C LEU A 222 -26.02 -9.93 24.51
N LYS A 223 -24.81 -9.55 24.96
CA LYS A 223 -23.88 -10.47 25.64
C LYS A 223 -24.33 -10.85 27.05
N GLU A 224 -24.87 -9.87 27.79
CA GLU A 224 -25.36 -10.07 29.16
C GLU A 224 -26.66 -10.91 29.19
N GLY A 225 -27.56 -10.68 28.21
CA GLY A 225 -28.81 -11.46 28.06
C GLY A 225 -28.57 -12.92 27.69
N GLY A 226 -27.56 -13.19 26.84
CA GLY A 226 -27.21 -14.58 26.44
C GLY A 226 -26.61 -15.44 27.57
N LYS A 227 -26.10 -14.84 28.63
CA LYS A 227 -25.57 -15.54 29.81
C LYS A 227 -26.67 -16.02 30.79
N LYS A 228 -27.89 -15.54 30.64
CA LYS A 228 -29.03 -15.92 31.54
C LYS A 228 -29.80 -17.14 31.06
N GLU A 229 -29.63 -17.59 29.82
CA GLU A 229 -30.37 -18.77 29.28
C GLU A 229 -29.60 -20.10 29.39
N THR A 230 -28.38 -20.08 29.94
CA THR A 230 -27.54 -21.28 30.12
C THR A 230 -27.32 -21.62 31.60
N LYS A 231 -28.37 -21.49 32.44
CA LYS A 231 -28.36 -22.04 33.80
C LYS A 231 -29.62 -22.90 34.05
#